data_3c015a5637a63e7ba3d9c2353c76084f
#
_entry.id   3c015a5637a63e7ba3d9c2353c76084f
#
_cell.length_a   1.000
_cell.length_b   1.000
_cell.length_c   1.000
_cell.angle_alpha   90.00
_cell.angle_beta   90.00
_cell.angle_gamma   90.00
#
_symmetry.space_group_name_H-M   'P 1'
#
loop_
_entity.id
_entity.type
_entity.pdbx_description
1 polymer ?
#
loop_
_entity_poly.entity_id
_entity_poly.type
_entity_poly.pdbx_seq_one_letter_code
_entity_poly.pdbx_strand_id
1 'polypeptide(L)'
;MKMKRRTTFILALLLSILVITLLWQLNQNTSSIEPTVNGNIVQVRSFHLRSDSTHLKTSTKGSVFVKGEHGQFEQIQIVAEIEIDPLDWGGVAFYIPDHWQVSSITSSYQGNQLTLIPEDYISIWKTSGKDASWRTMVEVGRDRSYVPTGGGTGTVMINLIPEQISMSTSESIAIGIEVGSKEENGKRMMGTDSIEVPLSLKEGL
;
A
#
# COMPACT_ATOMS: atom_id res chain seq x y z
N MET A 1 -55.79 26.55 39.08
CA MET A 1 -55.37 26.31 37.65
C MET A 1 -54.07 26.99 37.22
N LYS A 2 -53.49 27.91 37.97
CA LYS A 2 -52.22 28.64 37.64
C LYS A 2 -50.95 27.79 37.88
N MET A 3 -50.98 26.77 38.73
CA MET A 3 -49.76 26.02 39.08
C MET A 3 -49.31 25.02 37.97
N LYS A 4 -50.21 24.41 37.23
CA LYS A 4 -49.90 23.49 36.14
C LYS A 4 -49.15 24.15 34.95
N ARG A 5 -49.44 25.43 34.67
CA ARG A 5 -48.78 26.18 33.60
C ARG A 5 -47.31 26.52 33.90
N ARG A 6 -46.93 26.76 35.17
CA ARG A 6 -45.56 27.07 35.57
C ARG A 6 -44.65 25.82 35.46
N THR A 7 -45.16 24.66 35.87
CA THR A 7 -44.41 23.37 35.75
C THR A 7 -44.16 22.99 34.29
N THR A 8 -45.14 23.19 33.42
CA THR A 8 -44.96 22.91 31.98
C THR A 8 -43.92 23.82 31.33
N PHE A 9 -43.87 25.08 31.72
CA PHE A 9 -42.89 26.05 31.20
C PHE A 9 -41.45 25.73 31.66
N ILE A 10 -41.28 25.32 32.92
CA ILE A 10 -39.98 24.91 33.46
C ILE A 10 -39.47 23.62 32.79
N LEU A 11 -40.37 22.67 32.54
CA LEU A 11 -40.01 21.40 31.86
C LEU A 11 -39.59 21.66 30.41
N ALA A 12 -40.28 22.54 29.69
CA ALA A 12 -39.93 22.90 28.32
C ALA A 12 -38.56 23.65 28.24
N LEU A 13 -38.27 24.50 29.22
CA LEU A 13 -36.98 25.22 29.31
C LEU A 13 -35.82 24.22 29.57
N LEU A 14 -36.02 23.29 30.47
CA LEU A 14 -34.99 22.25 30.76
C LEU A 14 -34.71 21.35 29.54
N LEU A 15 -35.78 21.01 28.80
CA LEU A 15 -35.65 20.21 27.59
C LEU A 15 -34.89 20.95 26.49
N SER A 16 -35.13 22.25 26.31
CA SER A 16 -34.42 23.09 25.34
C SER A 16 -32.93 23.24 25.69
N ILE A 17 -32.59 23.40 26.96
CA ILE A 17 -31.21 23.48 27.43
C ILE A 17 -30.50 22.15 27.17
N LEU A 18 -31.17 21.01 27.43
CA LEU A 18 -30.63 19.68 27.18
C LEU A 18 -30.33 19.44 25.68
N VAL A 19 -31.25 19.85 24.81
CA VAL A 19 -31.06 19.74 23.34
C VAL A 19 -29.90 20.62 22.87
N ILE A 20 -29.80 21.86 23.39
CA ILE A 20 -28.70 22.78 23.02
C ILE A 20 -27.35 22.22 23.49
N THR A 21 -27.26 21.67 24.70
CA THR A 21 -26.01 21.08 25.20
C THR A 21 -25.63 19.82 24.41
N LEU A 22 -26.61 19.01 24.00
CA LEU A 22 -26.36 17.82 23.16
C LEU A 22 -25.86 18.22 21.76
N LEU A 23 -26.47 19.22 21.15
CA LEU A 23 -26.04 19.75 19.87
C LEU A 23 -24.65 20.40 19.95
N TRP A 24 -24.34 21.03 21.06
CA TRP A 24 -23.01 21.63 21.28
C TRP A 24 -21.93 20.55 21.47
N GLN A 25 -22.23 19.46 22.21
CA GLN A 25 -21.34 18.29 22.33
C GLN A 25 -21.12 17.58 20.99
N LEU A 26 -22.16 17.42 20.16
CA LEU A 26 -22.03 16.82 18.82
C LEU A 26 -21.18 17.70 17.89
N ASN A 27 -21.26 19.01 18.04
CA ASN A 27 -20.48 19.95 17.21
C ASN A 27 -19.01 20.08 17.70
N GLN A 28 -18.70 19.76 18.96
CA GLN A 28 -17.32 19.75 19.45
C GLN A 28 -16.55 18.49 19.05
N ASN A 29 -17.24 17.41 18.65
CA ASN A 29 -16.62 16.17 18.19
C ASN A 29 -16.19 16.20 16.71
N THR A 30 -16.41 17.28 15.98
CA THR A 30 -15.67 17.55 14.75
C THR A 30 -14.26 17.99 15.12
N SER A 31 -13.40 17.02 15.48
CA SER A 31 -11.96 17.23 15.54
C SER A 31 -11.55 17.73 14.14
N SER A 32 -11.22 19.01 14.03
CA SER A 32 -10.48 19.52 12.88
C SER A 32 -9.19 18.69 12.83
N ILE A 33 -9.10 17.78 11.85
CA ILE A 33 -7.84 17.11 11.53
C ILE A 33 -6.95 18.22 11.01
N GLU A 34 -6.12 18.79 11.88
CA GLU A 34 -5.06 19.66 11.43
C GLU A 34 -4.10 18.84 10.59
N PRO A 35 -3.75 19.29 9.38
CA PRO A 35 -2.79 18.59 8.54
C PRO A 35 -1.45 18.54 9.27
N THR A 36 -1.08 17.36 9.74
CA THR A 36 0.24 17.12 10.33
C THR A 36 1.24 16.98 9.19
N VAL A 37 2.20 17.90 9.11
CA VAL A 37 3.36 17.75 8.22
C VAL A 37 4.31 16.77 8.89
N ASN A 38 4.24 15.50 8.51
CA ASN A 38 5.20 14.49 8.97
C ASN A 38 6.50 14.65 8.17
N GLY A 39 7.51 15.26 8.78
CA GLY A 39 8.83 15.52 8.19
C GLY A 39 9.77 14.30 8.13
N ASN A 40 9.34 13.10 8.44
CA ASN A 40 10.21 11.95 8.71
C ASN A 40 10.52 11.08 7.50
N ILE A 41 10.45 11.63 6.26
CA ILE A 41 10.96 10.92 5.09
C ILE A 41 12.48 11.09 5.07
N VAL A 42 13.20 10.01 5.32
CA VAL A 42 14.67 9.97 5.35
C VAL A 42 15.26 9.57 4.01
N GLN A 43 14.50 8.89 3.17
CA GLN A 43 14.95 8.50 1.83
C GLN A 43 13.78 8.38 0.85
N VAL A 44 14.04 8.74 -0.41
CA VAL A 44 13.13 8.47 -1.55
C VAL A 44 13.95 7.84 -2.68
N ARG A 45 13.42 6.78 -3.28
CA ARG A 45 13.97 6.13 -4.47
C ARG A 45 12.88 5.98 -5.51
N SER A 46 13.08 6.52 -6.68
CA SER A 46 12.18 6.31 -7.82
C SER A 46 12.61 5.09 -8.63
N PHE A 47 11.64 4.44 -9.25
CA PHE A 47 11.87 3.31 -10.13
C PHE A 47 10.98 3.38 -11.37
N HIS A 48 11.41 2.70 -12.44
CA HIS A 48 10.65 2.48 -13.64
C HIS A 48 11.12 1.17 -14.26
N LEU A 49 10.17 0.26 -14.51
CA LEU A 49 10.43 -1.04 -15.12
C LEU A 49 9.37 -1.32 -16.18
N ARG A 50 9.79 -1.86 -17.33
CA ARG A 50 8.95 -2.28 -18.43
C ARG A 50 9.31 -3.68 -18.87
N SER A 51 8.35 -4.38 -19.46
CA SER A 51 8.57 -5.71 -20.05
C SER A 51 9.25 -5.58 -21.44
N ASP A 52 10.49 -5.08 -21.45
CA ASP A 52 11.26 -4.80 -22.67
C ASP A 52 11.78 -6.09 -23.34
N SER A 53 11.92 -7.18 -22.61
CA SER A 53 12.34 -8.51 -23.11
C SER A 53 11.21 -9.26 -23.84
N THR A 54 10.01 -8.70 -23.88
CA THR A 54 8.83 -9.30 -24.51
C THR A 54 8.12 -8.30 -25.42
N HIS A 55 7.04 -8.72 -26.09
CA HIS A 55 6.18 -7.83 -26.87
C HIS A 55 5.04 -7.22 -26.03
N LEU A 56 4.98 -7.58 -24.75
CA LEU A 56 3.96 -7.10 -23.81
C LEU A 56 4.26 -5.66 -23.38
N LYS A 57 3.20 -4.90 -23.06
CA LYS A 57 3.32 -3.51 -22.59
C LYS A 57 3.22 -3.38 -21.08
N THR A 58 3.40 -4.47 -20.33
CA THR A 58 3.36 -4.42 -18.88
C THR A 58 4.49 -3.55 -18.34
N SER A 59 4.14 -2.63 -17.46
CA SER A 59 5.10 -1.71 -16.84
C SER A 59 4.67 -1.28 -15.45
N THR A 60 5.65 -0.84 -14.68
CA THR A 60 5.43 -0.18 -13.38
C THR A 60 6.44 0.95 -13.18
N LYS A 61 5.98 2.05 -12.61
CA LYS A 61 6.83 3.18 -12.19
C LYS A 61 6.34 3.73 -10.87
N GLY A 62 7.24 4.30 -10.09
CA GLY A 62 6.83 4.82 -8.80
C GLY A 62 7.98 5.26 -7.93
N SER A 63 7.71 5.29 -6.63
CA SER A 63 8.70 5.67 -5.62
C SER A 63 8.57 4.82 -4.37
N VAL A 64 9.71 4.56 -3.76
CA VAL A 64 9.82 3.97 -2.43
C VAL A 64 10.20 5.08 -1.47
N PHE A 65 9.39 5.30 -0.45
CA PHE A 65 9.61 6.26 0.63
C PHE A 65 10.03 5.50 1.87
N VAL A 66 11.16 5.85 2.44
CA VAL A 66 11.58 5.35 3.75
C VAL A 66 11.32 6.42 4.78
N LYS A 67 10.57 6.06 5.80
CA LYS A 67 10.24 6.95 6.93
C LYS A 67 10.92 6.44 8.19
N GLY A 68 11.37 7.38 9.00
CA GLY A 68 12.02 7.04 10.26
C GLY A 68 12.42 8.27 11.05
N GLU A 69 12.83 8.05 12.27
CA GLU A 69 13.26 9.10 13.19
C GLU A 69 14.46 8.61 13.99
N HIS A 70 15.40 9.52 14.32
CA HIS A 70 16.57 9.22 15.14
C HIS A 70 17.42 8.01 14.70
N GLY A 71 17.56 7.81 13.36
CA GLY A 71 18.32 6.69 12.82
C GLY A 71 17.59 5.35 12.86
N GLN A 72 16.32 5.32 13.24
CA GLN A 72 15.46 4.14 13.19
C GLN A 72 14.50 4.24 12.02
N PHE A 73 14.34 3.15 11.29
CA PHE A 73 13.40 3.07 10.18
C PHE A 73 12.09 2.48 10.69
N GLU A 74 11.03 3.25 10.54
CA GLU A 74 9.72 2.91 11.09
C GLU A 74 8.78 2.36 10.02
N GLN A 75 8.96 2.81 8.78
CA GLN A 75 8.07 2.45 7.69
C GLN A 75 8.77 2.55 6.33
N ILE A 76 8.45 1.62 5.44
CA ILE A 76 8.68 1.76 4.00
C ILE A 76 7.32 1.83 3.32
N GLN A 77 7.15 2.79 2.40
CA GLN A 77 5.95 2.92 1.59
C GLN A 77 6.34 2.86 0.12
N ILE A 78 5.78 1.90 -0.60
CA ILE A 78 5.92 1.78 -2.05
C ILE A 78 4.66 2.36 -2.67
N VAL A 79 4.80 3.33 -3.57
CA VAL A 79 3.70 3.87 -4.38
C VAL A 79 4.04 3.61 -5.84
N ALA A 80 3.25 2.80 -6.51
CA ALA A 80 3.48 2.33 -7.86
C ALA A 80 2.28 2.58 -8.77
N GLU A 81 2.49 3.23 -9.89
CA GLU A 81 1.57 3.17 -11.03
C GLU A 81 1.86 1.89 -11.80
N ILE A 82 0.81 1.16 -12.14
CA ILE A 82 0.86 -0.14 -12.81
C ILE A 82 0.07 -0.08 -14.10
N GLU A 83 0.65 -0.59 -15.17
CA GLU A 83 0.01 -0.88 -16.44
C GLU A 83 0.30 -2.34 -16.81
N ILE A 84 -0.73 -3.16 -16.95
CA ILE A 84 -0.61 -4.58 -17.34
C ILE A 84 -1.23 -4.76 -18.71
N ASP A 85 -0.46 -5.38 -19.61
CA ASP A 85 -0.93 -5.73 -20.95
C ASP A 85 -2.10 -6.74 -20.87
N PRO A 86 -3.16 -6.61 -21.65
CA PRO A 86 -4.27 -7.55 -21.64
C PRO A 86 -3.92 -9.02 -21.91
N LEU A 87 -2.79 -9.27 -22.55
CA LEU A 87 -2.29 -10.62 -22.83
C LEU A 87 -1.28 -11.14 -21.80
N ASP A 88 -0.90 -10.30 -20.83
CA ASP A 88 0.05 -10.67 -19.80
C ASP A 88 -0.64 -11.45 -18.66
N TRP A 89 -0.06 -12.59 -18.31
CA TRP A 89 -0.43 -13.37 -17.14
C TRP A 89 0.62 -13.27 -16.01
N GLY A 90 1.74 -12.59 -16.27
CA GLY A 90 2.83 -12.37 -15.31
C GLY A 90 2.59 -11.20 -14.38
N GLY A 91 1.89 -10.18 -14.84
CA GLY A 91 1.58 -9.00 -14.04
C GLY A 91 2.82 -8.29 -13.49
N VAL A 92 2.66 -7.75 -12.28
CA VAL A 92 3.73 -7.07 -11.52
C VAL A 92 3.91 -7.75 -10.18
N ALA A 93 5.16 -7.95 -9.75
CA ALA A 93 5.47 -8.47 -8.43
C ALA A 93 6.47 -7.58 -7.69
N PHE A 94 6.26 -7.43 -6.37
CA PHE A 94 7.14 -6.74 -5.45
C PHE A 94 7.69 -7.74 -4.43
N TYR A 95 9.00 -7.85 -4.35
CA TYR A 95 9.70 -8.71 -3.41
C TYR A 95 10.14 -7.90 -2.21
N ILE A 96 9.57 -8.22 -1.06
CA ILE A 96 9.79 -7.54 0.20
C ILE A 96 10.92 -8.24 0.94
N PRO A 97 11.99 -7.51 1.32
CA PRO A 97 13.15 -8.10 1.98
C PRO A 97 12.79 -8.71 3.34
N ASP A 98 13.66 -9.58 3.83
CA ASP A 98 13.55 -10.15 5.17
C ASP A 98 13.47 -9.06 6.23
N HIS A 99 12.87 -9.39 7.38
CA HIS A 99 12.60 -8.48 8.49
C HIS A 99 11.60 -7.34 8.22
N TRP A 100 10.96 -7.31 7.05
CA TRP A 100 9.87 -6.39 6.75
C TRP A 100 8.58 -7.14 6.47
N GLN A 101 7.48 -6.66 7.01
CA GLN A 101 6.16 -7.23 6.78
C GLN A 101 5.21 -6.21 6.14
N VAL A 102 4.34 -6.69 5.29
CA VAL A 102 3.27 -5.89 4.71
C VAL A 102 2.24 -5.58 5.78
N SER A 103 2.04 -4.30 6.08
CA SER A 103 1.03 -3.83 7.04
C SER A 103 -0.29 -3.49 6.37
N SER A 104 -0.25 -2.95 5.16
CA SER A 104 -1.46 -2.67 4.35
C SER A 104 -1.13 -2.56 2.87
N ILE A 105 -2.13 -2.87 2.04
CA ILE A 105 -2.11 -2.63 0.60
C ILE A 105 -3.38 -1.85 0.25
N THR A 106 -3.23 -0.80 -0.55
CA THR A 106 -4.34 -0.05 -1.14
C THR A 106 -4.14 -0.04 -2.64
N SER A 107 -5.18 -0.29 -3.41
CA SER A 107 -5.09 -0.37 -4.86
C SER A 107 -6.28 0.28 -5.55
N SER A 108 -6.02 0.96 -6.66
CA SER A 108 -7.01 1.36 -7.65
C SER A 108 -6.82 0.62 -8.97
N TYR A 109 -5.98 -0.43 -9.01
CA TYR A 109 -5.76 -1.24 -10.22
C TYR A 109 -7.07 -1.85 -10.67
N GLN A 110 -7.25 -1.94 -11.98
CA GLN A 110 -8.50 -2.27 -12.67
C GLN A 110 -9.66 -1.30 -12.37
N GLY A 111 -9.35 -0.03 -12.12
CA GLY A 111 -10.30 1.01 -11.71
C GLY A 111 -11.54 1.22 -12.60
N ASN A 112 -11.58 0.59 -13.78
CA ASN A 112 -12.75 0.61 -14.67
C ASN A 112 -13.71 -0.59 -14.46
N GLN A 113 -13.38 -1.54 -13.58
CA GLN A 113 -14.20 -2.71 -13.27
C GLN A 113 -14.75 -2.60 -11.85
N LEU A 114 -15.95 -2.04 -11.73
CA LEU A 114 -16.65 -1.82 -10.45
C LEU A 114 -17.01 -3.11 -9.68
N THR A 115 -16.79 -4.28 -10.26
CA THR A 115 -17.18 -5.57 -9.68
C THR A 115 -16.02 -6.33 -9.05
N LEU A 116 -14.76 -5.94 -9.30
CA LEU A 116 -13.59 -6.62 -8.75
C LEU A 116 -13.17 -5.98 -7.43
N ILE A 117 -12.88 -6.83 -6.46
CA ILE A 117 -12.28 -6.44 -5.17
C ILE A 117 -10.77 -6.70 -5.22
N PRO A 118 -9.94 -6.04 -4.41
CA PRO A 118 -8.48 -6.21 -4.42
C PRO A 118 -8.01 -7.66 -4.30
N GLU A 119 -8.73 -8.51 -3.59
CA GLU A 119 -8.43 -9.93 -3.40
C GLU A 119 -8.53 -10.75 -4.70
N ASP A 120 -9.21 -10.26 -5.72
CA ASP A 120 -9.34 -10.93 -7.01
C ASP A 120 -8.07 -10.81 -7.87
N TYR A 121 -7.23 -9.78 -7.61
CA TYR A 121 -6.07 -9.49 -8.43
C TYR A 121 -4.79 -9.18 -7.65
N ILE A 122 -4.83 -9.17 -6.32
CA ILE A 122 -3.66 -9.03 -5.44
C ILE A 122 -3.48 -10.32 -4.66
N SER A 123 -2.29 -10.91 -4.77
CA SER A 123 -1.89 -12.08 -4.01
C SER A 123 -0.66 -11.76 -3.14
N ILE A 124 -0.63 -12.33 -1.94
CA ILE A 124 0.51 -12.20 -1.03
C ILE A 124 1.06 -13.60 -0.74
N TRP A 125 2.32 -13.80 -1.07
CA TRP A 125 3.04 -15.04 -0.87
C TRP A 125 4.14 -14.85 0.18
N LYS A 126 4.32 -15.86 1.02
CA LYS A 126 5.42 -15.89 2.00
C LYS A 126 6.32 -17.09 1.75
N THR A 127 7.62 -16.87 1.84
CA THR A 127 8.59 -17.96 1.82
C THR A 127 9.07 -18.29 3.24
N SER A 128 9.29 -19.56 3.48
CA SER A 128 9.94 -20.06 4.71
C SER A 128 11.41 -20.45 4.49
N GLY A 129 11.91 -20.25 3.27
CA GLY A 129 13.30 -20.56 2.94
C GLY A 129 14.26 -19.65 3.68
N LYS A 130 15.22 -20.22 4.43
CA LYS A 130 16.20 -19.45 5.22
C LYS A 130 17.20 -18.69 4.35
N ASP A 131 17.39 -19.12 3.10
CA ASP A 131 18.36 -18.54 2.16
C ASP A 131 17.71 -17.62 1.13
N ALA A 132 16.41 -17.30 1.26
CA ALA A 132 15.72 -16.42 0.36
C ALA A 132 16.08 -14.96 0.69
N SER A 133 16.42 -14.17 -0.33
CA SER A 133 16.69 -12.74 -0.19
C SER A 133 15.44 -11.91 0.09
N TRP A 134 14.24 -12.53 0.06
CA TRP A 134 12.97 -11.91 0.33
C TRP A 134 12.09 -12.82 1.21
N ARG A 135 11.22 -12.21 2.00
CA ARG A 135 10.28 -12.92 2.88
C ARG A 135 8.88 -12.97 2.32
N THR A 136 8.44 -11.89 1.73
CA THR A 136 7.08 -11.72 1.23
C THR A 136 7.14 -11.24 -0.22
N MET A 137 6.23 -11.74 -1.06
CA MET A 137 6.02 -11.27 -2.42
C MET A 137 4.59 -10.80 -2.55
N VAL A 138 4.39 -9.59 -3.05
CA VAL A 138 3.08 -9.03 -3.40
C VAL A 138 2.96 -9.06 -4.91
N GLU A 139 1.96 -9.78 -5.43
CA GLU A 139 1.67 -9.90 -6.85
C GLU A 139 0.41 -9.10 -7.19
N VAL A 140 0.42 -8.41 -8.32
CA VAL A 140 -0.71 -7.65 -8.84
C VAL A 140 -0.98 -8.07 -10.28
N GLY A 141 -2.20 -8.53 -10.55
CA GLY A 141 -2.64 -8.97 -11.88
C GLY A 141 -1.85 -10.17 -12.41
N ARG A 142 -1.30 -11.01 -11.54
CA ARG A 142 -0.56 -12.24 -11.88
C ARG A 142 -1.47 -13.45 -11.76
N ASP A 143 -1.49 -14.31 -12.78
CA ASP A 143 -2.23 -15.57 -12.77
C ASP A 143 -1.26 -16.75 -12.89
N ARG A 144 -1.24 -17.59 -11.85
CA ARG A 144 -0.37 -18.79 -11.77
C ARG A 144 -0.87 -19.98 -12.59
N SER A 145 -2.09 -19.88 -13.13
CA SER A 145 -2.61 -20.80 -14.14
C SER A 145 -2.18 -20.41 -15.56
N TYR A 146 -1.43 -19.30 -15.67
CA TYR A 146 -0.91 -18.76 -16.94
C TYR A 146 -2.01 -18.29 -17.89
N VAL A 147 -3.08 -17.77 -17.35
CA VAL A 147 -4.20 -17.19 -18.10
C VAL A 147 -4.10 -15.66 -18.00
N PRO A 148 -4.14 -14.93 -19.12
CA PRO A 148 -4.17 -13.48 -19.09
C PRO A 148 -5.35 -12.95 -18.26
N THR A 149 -5.09 -11.97 -17.40
CA THR A 149 -6.10 -11.40 -16.51
C THR A 149 -6.92 -10.27 -17.14
N GLY A 150 -6.67 -9.98 -18.43
CA GLY A 150 -7.34 -8.91 -19.17
C GLY A 150 -6.65 -7.54 -19.03
N GLY A 151 -5.60 -7.46 -18.23
CA GLY A 151 -4.79 -6.25 -18.06
C GLY A 151 -5.51 -5.12 -17.32
N GLY A 152 -4.94 -3.93 -17.41
CA GLY A 152 -5.50 -2.72 -16.82
C GLY A 152 -4.43 -1.77 -16.28
N THR A 153 -4.90 -0.65 -15.74
CA THR A 153 -4.05 0.38 -15.14
C THR A 153 -4.53 0.73 -13.74
N GLY A 154 -3.64 1.24 -12.92
CA GLY A 154 -4.00 1.73 -11.60
C GLY A 154 -2.79 2.09 -10.75
N THR A 155 -3.05 2.44 -9.51
CA THR A 155 -2.02 2.74 -8.51
C THR A 155 -2.12 1.71 -7.39
N VAL A 156 -0.98 1.19 -6.96
CA VAL A 156 -0.88 0.32 -5.79
C VAL A 156 0.03 1.00 -4.77
N MET A 157 -0.41 1.02 -3.53
CA MET A 157 0.35 1.51 -2.39
C MET A 157 0.54 0.35 -1.40
N ILE A 158 1.79 0.02 -1.11
CA ILE A 158 2.17 -1.04 -0.17
C ILE A 158 2.89 -0.37 1.01
N ASN A 159 2.37 -0.56 2.20
CA ASN A 159 3.00 -0.11 3.44
C ASN A 159 3.67 -1.28 4.15
N LEU A 160 4.92 -1.09 4.52
CA LEU A 160 5.74 -2.07 5.21
C LEU A 160 6.13 -1.52 6.58
N ILE A 161 6.17 -2.40 7.57
CA ILE A 161 6.70 -2.11 8.90
C ILE A 161 7.77 -3.15 9.24
N PRO A 162 8.78 -2.82 10.06
CA PRO A 162 9.78 -3.78 10.49
C PRO A 162 9.14 -4.86 11.39
N GLU A 163 9.57 -6.10 11.25
CA GLU A 163 9.10 -7.21 12.12
C GLU A 163 9.58 -7.06 13.57
N GLN A 164 10.73 -6.44 13.78
CA GLN A 164 11.29 -6.13 15.10
C GLN A 164 11.89 -4.72 15.09
N ILE A 165 11.72 -4.00 16.19
CA ILE A 165 12.17 -2.59 16.33
C ILE A 165 13.71 -2.43 16.31
N SER A 166 14.47 -3.52 16.45
CA SER A 166 15.93 -3.49 16.51
C SER A 166 16.60 -3.95 15.22
N MET A 167 16.32 -3.29 14.10
CA MET A 167 17.13 -3.51 12.89
C MET A 167 18.46 -2.76 13.02
N SER A 168 19.55 -3.47 12.76
CA SER A 168 20.87 -2.86 12.68
C SER A 168 20.89 -1.81 11.56
N THR A 169 21.27 -0.58 11.89
CA THR A 169 21.35 0.56 10.96
C THR A 169 22.39 0.40 9.84
N SER A 170 23.07 -0.76 9.76
CA SER A 170 24.16 -1.01 8.82
C SER A 170 23.78 -1.84 7.59
N GLU A 171 22.57 -2.38 7.51
CA GLU A 171 22.17 -3.23 6.39
C GLU A 171 21.62 -2.43 5.22
N SER A 172 22.16 -2.68 4.02
CA SER A 172 21.48 -2.29 2.79
C SER A 172 20.45 -3.35 2.44
N ILE A 173 19.22 -2.95 2.22
CA ILE A 173 18.14 -3.80 1.75
C ILE A 173 17.72 -3.36 0.35
N ALA A 174 17.04 -4.21 -0.39
CA ALA A 174 16.48 -3.85 -1.69
C ALA A 174 15.05 -4.34 -1.82
N ILE A 175 14.22 -3.54 -2.49
CA ILE A 175 12.90 -3.97 -2.96
C ILE A 175 13.12 -4.52 -4.37
N GLY A 176 12.85 -5.82 -4.57
CA GLY A 176 12.83 -6.41 -5.89
C GLY A 176 11.51 -6.10 -6.59
N ILE A 177 11.57 -5.84 -7.89
CA ILE A 177 10.37 -5.60 -8.71
C ILE A 177 10.51 -6.39 -10.00
N GLU A 178 9.46 -7.11 -10.38
CA GLU A 178 9.39 -7.87 -11.63
C GLU A 178 8.14 -7.54 -12.41
N VAL A 179 8.23 -7.62 -13.75
CA VAL A 179 7.10 -7.44 -14.67
C VAL A 179 7.12 -8.46 -15.80
N GLY A 180 5.94 -8.73 -16.35
CA GLY A 180 5.76 -9.45 -17.59
C GLY A 180 5.84 -10.96 -17.49
N SER A 181 5.50 -11.60 -18.60
CA SER A 181 5.54 -13.06 -18.78
C SER A 181 5.91 -13.42 -20.22
N LYS A 182 6.41 -14.62 -20.41
CA LYS A 182 6.62 -15.21 -21.74
C LYS A 182 6.46 -16.70 -21.72
N GLU A 183 6.11 -17.24 -22.88
CA GLU A 183 6.25 -18.67 -23.15
C GLU A 183 7.24 -18.85 -24.29
N GLU A 184 8.27 -19.64 -24.04
CA GLU A 184 9.33 -19.92 -25.00
C GLU A 184 9.70 -21.39 -24.95
N ASN A 185 9.62 -22.08 -26.08
CA ASN A 185 9.91 -23.53 -26.20
C ASN A 185 9.11 -24.39 -25.19
N GLY A 186 7.85 -24.04 -24.94
CA GLY A 186 6.97 -24.74 -24.00
C GLY A 186 7.28 -24.44 -22.52
N LYS A 187 8.27 -23.59 -22.24
CA LYS A 187 8.57 -23.11 -20.88
C LYS A 187 7.89 -21.78 -20.61
N ARG A 188 7.11 -21.73 -19.56
CA ARG A 188 6.42 -20.52 -19.10
C ARG A 188 7.22 -19.84 -18.00
N MET A 189 7.40 -18.54 -18.13
CA MET A 189 8.18 -17.71 -17.21
C MET A 189 7.38 -16.45 -16.86
N MET A 190 7.38 -16.11 -15.55
CA MET A 190 6.91 -14.84 -15.00
C MET A 190 8.12 -14.00 -14.62
N GLY A 191 7.96 -12.67 -14.55
CA GLY A 191 9.05 -11.78 -14.18
C GLY A 191 10.15 -11.80 -15.25
N THR A 192 9.78 -11.53 -16.49
CA THR A 192 10.73 -11.53 -17.61
C THR A 192 11.74 -10.41 -17.53
N ASP A 193 11.38 -9.34 -16.87
CA ASP A 193 12.22 -8.18 -16.61
C ASP A 193 12.14 -7.84 -15.12
N SER A 194 13.28 -7.47 -14.53
CA SER A 194 13.38 -7.20 -13.09
C SER A 194 14.37 -6.09 -12.78
N ILE A 195 14.14 -5.40 -11.66
CA ILE A 195 15.07 -4.44 -11.07
C ILE A 195 15.12 -4.64 -9.55
N GLU A 196 16.21 -4.18 -8.95
CA GLU A 196 16.32 -3.98 -7.51
C GLU A 196 16.38 -2.49 -7.20
N VAL A 197 15.60 -2.05 -6.23
CA VAL A 197 15.59 -0.68 -5.70
C VAL A 197 16.33 -0.69 -4.37
N PRO A 198 17.62 -0.30 -4.35
CA PRO A 198 18.41 -0.34 -3.13
C PRO A 198 17.99 0.76 -2.16
N LEU A 199 17.88 0.40 -0.89
CA LEU A 199 17.60 1.29 0.21
C LEU A 199 18.80 1.25 1.18
N SER A 200 19.34 2.41 1.50
CA SER A 200 20.46 2.52 2.44
C SER A 200 19.89 2.87 3.81
N LEU A 201 20.10 1.99 4.76
CA LEU A 201 19.73 2.20 6.15
C LEU A 201 20.81 2.97 6.94
N LYS A 202 21.76 3.60 6.24
CA LYS A 202 22.78 4.43 6.90
C LYS A 202 22.23 5.83 7.18
N GLU A 203 22.45 6.32 8.38
CA GLU A 203 22.27 7.75 8.68
C GLU A 203 23.03 8.58 7.64
N GLY A 204 22.32 9.53 7.03
CA GLY A 204 22.98 10.56 6.25
C GLY A 204 23.89 11.36 7.17
N LEU A 205 25.16 11.47 6.80
CA LEU A 205 26.15 12.37 7.41
C LEU A 205 25.68 13.82 7.30
#